data_4c447c86e131fed7f089d540eb7d9449
#
_entry.id   4c447c86e131fed7f089d540eb7d9449
#
_cell.length_a   1.000
_cell.length_b   1.000
_cell.length_c   1.000
_cell.angle_alpha   90.00
_cell.angle_beta   90.00
_cell.angle_gamma   90.00
#
_symmetry.space_group_name_H-M   'P 1'
#
loop_
_entity.id
_entity.type
_entity.pdbx_description
1 polymer ?
#
loop_
_entity_poly.entity_id
_entity_poly.type
_entity_poly.pdbx_seq_one_letter_code
_entity_poly.pdbx_strand_id
1 'polypeptide(L)'
;MLRSSQLPLAEAYDTALLDLDGVVYAGGQAVEHAVGALAAARSAGMRLAYVTNNAARTPEVVAAHLTRLGVAAEPSEVVTSAQAVARLIAEEVAPGARVLCVGGEGLRVALAERGLTVVEGADDEPVAVVQGYGGPELAWARLAEAALAVGRGAAWYASNTDLTIPTGRGIAPGNGAAVEVVRIATRWMREAPEPRVAGKPRPPMHRETILRTGARRPLVVGDRLDTDIEGAHAGGVDSLLVLTGVCDAAQLLRARPEHRPTFVAADLRGVLVPHPGPRPQPAAEPGDERGPGATADGGGFSCGGWTARAGHRELLLDGAGDPIDGLRALCAAAWSAAGDGGCEAEADRALARLGLA
;
A
#
# COMPACT_ATOMS: atom_id res chain seq x y z
N MET A 1 2.59 -2.31 -17.28
CA MET A 1 3.61 -3.38 -17.54
C MET A 1 4.76 -3.22 -16.57
N LEU A 2 5.30 -4.34 -16.03
CA LEU A 2 6.51 -4.33 -15.23
C LEU A 2 7.67 -3.73 -16.03
N ARG A 3 8.53 -2.96 -15.35
CA ARG A 3 9.70 -2.31 -15.96
C ARG A 3 10.99 -3.08 -15.63
N SER A 4 12.05 -2.76 -16.37
CA SER A 4 13.41 -3.18 -16.04
C SER A 4 14.17 -2.07 -15.33
N SER A 5 15.11 -2.47 -14.47
CA SER A 5 16.17 -1.59 -13.95
C SER A 5 17.52 -2.27 -14.14
N GLN A 6 18.47 -1.57 -14.75
CA GLN A 6 19.83 -2.06 -14.91
C GLN A 6 20.68 -1.89 -13.65
N LEU A 7 20.29 -0.94 -12.81
CA LEU A 7 20.90 -0.71 -11.50
C LEU A 7 20.04 -1.35 -10.40
N PRO A 8 20.62 -1.70 -9.26
CA PRO A 8 19.87 -1.94 -8.04
C PRO A 8 18.91 -0.79 -7.77
N LEU A 9 17.69 -1.07 -7.26
CA LEU A 9 16.72 0.00 -7.01
C LEU A 9 17.22 0.99 -5.96
N ALA A 10 18.05 0.53 -5.02
CA ALA A 10 18.71 1.39 -4.03
C ALA A 10 19.66 2.43 -4.63
N GLU A 11 20.11 2.24 -5.86
CA GLU A 11 20.93 3.20 -6.62
C GLU A 11 20.10 4.00 -7.62
N ALA A 12 19.03 3.38 -8.16
CA ALA A 12 18.16 4.02 -9.14
C ALA A 12 17.22 5.06 -8.53
N TYR A 13 16.84 4.90 -7.26
CA TYR A 13 15.92 5.76 -6.51
C TYR A 13 16.62 6.42 -5.32
N ASP A 14 16.19 7.62 -4.95
CA ASP A 14 16.82 8.36 -3.85
C ASP A 14 16.17 8.07 -2.48
N THR A 15 14.93 7.58 -2.47
CA THR A 15 14.17 7.35 -1.25
C THR A 15 13.22 6.17 -1.41
N ALA A 16 13.27 5.20 -0.50
CA ALA A 16 12.24 4.18 -0.37
C ALA A 16 11.13 4.66 0.56
N LEU A 17 9.89 4.62 0.09
CA LEU A 17 8.68 4.87 0.88
C LEU A 17 8.09 3.52 1.25
N LEU A 18 8.45 3.03 2.43
CA LEU A 18 8.23 1.65 2.87
C LEU A 18 6.92 1.55 3.66
N ASP A 19 6.01 0.68 3.23
CA ASP A 19 4.99 0.21 4.16
C ASP A 19 5.62 -0.58 5.31
N LEU A 20 4.89 -0.78 6.39
CA LEU A 20 5.40 -1.41 7.59
C LEU A 20 4.91 -2.85 7.76
N ASP A 21 3.59 -3.04 7.88
CA ASP A 21 2.98 -4.34 8.12
C ASP A 21 3.06 -5.21 6.86
N GLY A 22 3.69 -6.39 6.95
CA GLY A 22 3.92 -7.26 5.80
C GLY A 22 5.18 -6.95 4.97
N VAL A 23 5.81 -5.78 5.18
CA VAL A 23 7.03 -5.35 4.47
C VAL A 23 8.23 -5.33 5.39
N VAL A 24 8.17 -4.57 6.48
CA VAL A 24 9.27 -4.43 7.45
C VAL A 24 9.10 -5.40 8.62
N TYR A 25 7.88 -5.55 9.11
CA TYR A 25 7.53 -6.49 10.17
C TYR A 25 6.17 -7.14 9.93
N ALA A 26 5.96 -8.30 10.57
CA ALA A 26 4.66 -8.99 10.61
C ALA A 26 4.53 -9.71 11.95
N GLY A 27 3.33 -9.67 12.57
CA GLY A 27 3.08 -10.34 13.84
C GLY A 27 3.99 -9.91 15.00
N GLY A 28 4.56 -8.69 14.93
CA GLY A 28 5.45 -8.14 15.95
C GLY A 28 6.92 -8.54 15.82
N GLN A 29 7.31 -9.21 14.72
CA GLN A 29 8.69 -9.58 14.39
C GLN A 29 9.10 -8.98 13.05
N ALA A 30 10.39 -8.71 12.85
CA ALA A 30 10.89 -8.28 11.56
C ALA A 30 10.62 -9.38 10.50
N VAL A 31 10.21 -8.94 9.31
CA VAL A 31 10.12 -9.83 8.14
C VAL A 31 11.52 -10.37 7.82
N GLU A 32 11.60 -11.62 7.41
CA GLU A 32 12.87 -12.25 7.05
C GLU A 32 13.63 -11.40 6.03
N HIS A 33 14.92 -11.22 6.25
CA HIS A 33 15.84 -10.39 5.45
C HIS A 33 15.60 -8.86 5.51
N ALA A 34 14.49 -8.36 6.07
CA ALA A 34 14.16 -6.92 6.05
C ALA A 34 15.25 -6.06 6.71
N VAL A 35 15.71 -6.44 7.90
CA VAL A 35 16.74 -5.68 8.65
C VAL A 35 18.01 -5.52 7.82
N GLY A 36 18.52 -6.63 7.27
CA GLY A 36 19.76 -6.62 6.47
C GLY A 36 19.60 -5.84 5.16
N ALA A 37 18.47 -6.01 4.47
CA ALA A 37 18.18 -5.33 3.22
C ALA A 37 18.07 -3.81 3.40
N LEU A 38 17.37 -3.33 4.45
CA LEU A 38 17.24 -1.91 4.74
C LEU A 38 18.58 -1.27 5.16
N ALA A 39 19.40 -1.97 5.96
CA ALA A 39 20.74 -1.51 6.31
C ALA A 39 21.64 -1.38 5.07
N ALA A 40 21.59 -2.36 4.14
CA ALA A 40 22.34 -2.33 2.90
C ALA A 40 21.85 -1.22 1.95
N ALA A 41 20.52 -1.04 1.80
CA ALA A 41 19.96 0.03 1.00
C ALA A 41 20.38 1.43 1.51
N ARG A 42 20.36 1.63 2.84
CA ARG A 42 20.84 2.86 3.46
C ARG A 42 22.34 3.07 3.21
N SER A 43 23.15 2.00 3.29
CA SER A 43 24.58 2.06 3.00
C SER A 43 24.87 2.38 1.53
N ALA A 44 24.00 2.00 0.62
CA ALA A 44 24.06 2.37 -0.80
C ALA A 44 23.62 3.83 -1.07
N GLY A 45 23.21 4.58 -0.03
CA GLY A 45 22.82 5.98 -0.13
C GLY A 45 21.31 6.24 -0.31
N MET A 46 20.49 5.20 -0.31
CA MET A 46 19.03 5.33 -0.36
C MET A 46 18.50 5.82 1.00
N ARG A 47 17.70 6.86 1.01
CA ARG A 47 16.97 7.29 2.21
C ARG A 47 15.78 6.38 2.43
N LEU A 48 15.42 6.17 3.68
CA LEU A 48 14.28 5.34 4.07
C LEU A 48 13.21 6.21 4.71
N ALA A 49 11.96 6.02 4.33
CA ALA A 49 10.81 6.60 4.97
C ALA A 49 9.77 5.51 5.25
N TYR A 50 9.30 5.43 6.46
CA TYR A 50 8.36 4.42 6.94
C TYR A 50 6.95 4.98 6.92
N VAL A 51 6.11 4.49 6.01
CA VAL A 51 4.81 5.08 5.65
C VAL A 51 3.68 4.16 6.09
N THR A 52 2.92 4.55 7.11
CA THR A 52 1.87 3.70 7.68
C THR A 52 0.50 4.35 7.72
N ASN A 53 -0.56 3.56 7.44
CA ASN A 53 -1.94 3.95 7.66
C ASN A 53 -2.33 3.97 9.16
N ASN A 54 -1.46 3.50 10.05
CA ASN A 54 -1.72 3.56 11.48
C ASN A 54 -1.71 5.00 11.98
N ALA A 55 -2.80 5.44 12.59
CA ALA A 55 -2.98 6.78 13.17
C ALA A 55 -2.95 6.78 14.71
N ALA A 56 -2.90 5.60 15.35
CA ALA A 56 -2.98 5.50 16.80
C ALA A 56 -1.65 5.82 17.50
N ARG A 57 -0.54 5.52 16.83
CA ARG A 57 0.82 5.67 17.38
C ARG A 57 1.48 6.94 16.84
N THR A 58 2.27 7.59 17.68
CA THR A 58 3.10 8.72 17.23
C THR A 58 4.33 8.22 16.45
N PRO A 59 4.99 9.07 15.64
CA PRO A 59 6.22 8.72 14.94
C PRO A 59 7.32 8.17 15.87
N GLU A 60 7.44 8.72 17.09
CA GLU A 60 8.42 8.29 18.09
C GLU A 60 8.16 6.83 18.53
N VAL A 61 6.89 6.49 18.78
CA VAL A 61 6.49 5.13 19.17
C VAL A 61 6.76 4.13 18.06
N VAL A 62 6.50 4.53 16.81
CA VAL A 62 6.76 3.68 15.63
C VAL A 62 8.27 3.51 15.43
N ALA A 63 9.07 4.60 15.46
CA ALA A 63 10.52 4.53 15.32
C ALA A 63 11.17 3.67 16.43
N ALA A 64 10.75 3.85 17.69
CA ALA A 64 11.21 3.03 18.79
C ALA A 64 10.83 1.54 18.62
N HIS A 65 9.68 1.24 18.02
CA HIS A 65 9.30 -0.14 17.69
C HIS A 65 10.21 -0.73 16.63
N LEU A 66 10.47 -0.02 15.53
CA LEU A 66 11.38 -0.43 14.46
C LEU A 66 12.79 -0.70 14.98
N THR A 67 13.30 0.19 15.84
CA THR A 67 14.63 0.04 16.47
C THR A 67 14.71 -1.23 17.33
N ARG A 68 13.65 -1.56 18.08
CA ARG A 68 13.60 -2.85 18.84
C ARG A 68 13.61 -4.08 17.93
N LEU A 69 13.11 -3.96 16.71
CA LEU A 69 13.15 -5.03 15.70
C LEU A 69 14.51 -5.08 14.96
N GLY A 70 15.46 -4.21 15.28
CA GLY A 70 16.77 -4.14 14.65
C GLY A 70 16.85 -3.22 13.43
N VAL A 71 15.75 -2.51 13.09
CA VAL A 71 15.71 -1.53 12.02
C VAL A 71 16.00 -0.15 12.59
N ALA A 72 17.15 0.43 12.28
CA ALA A 72 17.48 1.80 12.69
C ALA A 72 16.46 2.76 12.05
N ALA A 73 15.72 3.49 12.88
CA ALA A 73 14.71 4.44 12.42
C ALA A 73 14.64 5.64 13.37
N GLU A 74 14.58 6.84 12.79
CA GLU A 74 14.34 8.08 13.50
C GLU A 74 12.86 8.51 13.35
N PRO A 75 12.28 9.23 14.33
CA PRO A 75 10.91 9.73 14.23
C PRO A 75 10.65 10.56 12.96
N SER A 76 11.65 11.31 12.49
CA SER A 76 11.58 12.11 11.25
C SER A 76 11.45 11.29 9.97
N GLU A 77 11.81 10.01 10.02
CA GLU A 77 11.66 9.04 8.90
C GLU A 77 10.29 8.36 8.90
N VAL A 78 9.46 8.57 9.92
CA VAL A 78 8.14 7.97 10.03
C VAL A 78 7.07 8.95 9.55
N VAL A 79 6.23 8.50 8.63
CA VAL A 79 5.07 9.25 8.13
C VAL A 79 3.80 8.46 8.37
N THR A 80 2.87 9.04 9.13
CA THR A 80 1.62 8.38 9.53
C THR A 80 0.41 9.01 8.85
N SER A 81 -0.66 8.24 8.71
CA SER A 81 -1.93 8.79 8.22
C SER A 81 -2.54 9.85 9.16
N ALA A 82 -2.14 9.85 10.44
CA ALA A 82 -2.49 10.91 11.37
C ALA A 82 -1.89 12.26 10.94
N GLN A 83 -0.62 12.28 10.56
CA GLN A 83 0.06 13.48 10.08
C GLN A 83 -0.54 13.97 8.75
N ALA A 84 -0.88 13.04 7.85
CA ALA A 84 -1.49 13.36 6.56
C ALA A 84 -2.89 13.98 6.74
N VAL A 85 -3.74 13.40 7.59
CA VAL A 85 -5.09 13.94 7.82
C VAL A 85 -5.07 15.25 8.59
N ALA A 86 -4.14 15.41 9.55
CA ALA A 86 -4.00 16.66 10.28
C ALA A 86 -3.56 17.82 9.37
N ARG A 87 -2.66 17.57 8.39
CA ARG A 87 -2.34 18.57 7.36
C ARG A 87 -3.55 18.89 6.50
N LEU A 88 -4.25 17.87 6.01
CA LEU A 88 -5.44 18.06 5.16
C LEU A 88 -6.47 18.97 5.86
N ILE A 89 -6.75 18.73 7.15
CA ILE A 89 -7.66 19.57 7.94
C ILE A 89 -7.11 20.98 8.07
N ALA A 90 -5.84 21.15 8.46
CA ALA A 90 -5.24 22.47 8.69
C ALA A 90 -5.16 23.34 7.43
N GLU A 91 -5.17 22.77 6.24
CA GLU A 91 -5.23 23.48 4.96
C GLU A 91 -6.66 23.99 4.63
N GLU A 92 -7.69 23.44 5.28
CA GLU A 92 -9.09 23.71 4.97
C GLU A 92 -9.85 24.50 6.07
N VAL A 93 -9.28 24.57 7.29
CA VAL A 93 -9.90 25.26 8.41
C VAL A 93 -9.02 26.40 8.93
N ALA A 94 -9.58 27.31 9.69
CA ALA A 94 -8.82 28.42 10.29
C ALA A 94 -7.82 27.89 11.35
N PRO A 95 -6.67 28.57 11.55
CA PRO A 95 -5.75 28.26 12.65
C PRO A 95 -6.48 28.27 14.00
N GLY A 96 -6.17 27.30 14.86
CA GLY A 96 -6.81 27.13 16.16
C GLY A 96 -8.23 26.54 16.12
N ALA A 97 -8.71 26.15 14.94
CA ALA A 97 -10.05 25.55 14.79
C ALA A 97 -10.25 24.33 15.69
N ARG A 98 -11.47 24.21 16.24
CA ARG A 98 -11.86 23.07 17.08
C ARG A 98 -12.15 21.85 16.23
N VAL A 99 -11.48 20.73 16.52
CA VAL A 99 -11.59 19.45 15.82
C VAL A 99 -11.95 18.36 16.82
N LEU A 100 -13.06 17.70 16.62
CA LEU A 100 -13.44 16.51 17.39
C LEU A 100 -12.59 15.33 16.93
N CYS A 101 -11.73 14.83 17.83
CA CYS A 101 -10.83 13.73 17.54
C CYS A 101 -11.39 12.40 18.07
N VAL A 102 -11.67 11.47 17.16
CA VAL A 102 -12.05 10.09 17.47
C VAL A 102 -10.92 9.16 17.03
N GLY A 103 -9.96 8.96 17.90
CA GLY A 103 -8.75 8.19 17.57
C GLY A 103 -7.78 8.11 18.73
N GLY A 104 -6.61 7.53 18.45
CA GLY A 104 -5.52 7.36 19.40
C GLY A 104 -4.65 8.61 19.57
N GLU A 105 -3.61 8.47 20.40
CA GLU A 105 -2.69 9.56 20.76
C GLU A 105 -1.95 10.12 19.53
N GLY A 106 -1.54 9.27 18.57
CA GLY A 106 -0.87 9.74 17.35
C GLY A 106 -1.70 10.76 16.57
N LEU A 107 -3.03 10.58 16.53
CA LEU A 107 -3.91 11.53 15.86
C LEU A 107 -4.02 12.85 16.64
N ARG A 108 -4.13 12.80 17.99
CA ARG A 108 -4.18 13.99 18.85
C ARG A 108 -2.92 14.83 18.72
N VAL A 109 -1.75 14.19 18.80
CA VAL A 109 -0.45 14.84 18.64
C VAL A 109 -0.34 15.49 17.27
N ALA A 110 -0.69 14.79 16.19
CA ALA A 110 -0.61 15.33 14.83
C ALA A 110 -1.52 16.55 14.62
N LEU A 111 -2.72 16.58 15.22
CA LEU A 111 -3.63 17.75 15.18
C LEU A 111 -3.02 18.93 15.94
N ALA A 112 -2.48 18.69 17.16
CA ALA A 112 -1.86 19.73 17.96
C ALA A 112 -0.62 20.33 17.28
N GLU A 113 0.23 19.52 16.63
CA GLU A 113 1.38 19.97 15.82
C GLU A 113 0.98 20.92 14.67
N ARG A 114 -0.26 20.81 14.20
CA ARG A 114 -0.84 21.71 13.17
C ARG A 114 -1.56 22.92 13.75
N GLY A 115 -1.47 23.13 15.08
CA GLY A 115 -2.11 24.25 15.75
C GLY A 115 -3.63 24.13 15.81
N LEU A 116 -4.19 22.93 15.70
CA LEU A 116 -5.63 22.67 15.83
C LEU A 116 -5.98 22.38 17.29
N THR A 117 -7.18 22.80 17.71
CA THR A 117 -7.68 22.59 19.07
C THR A 117 -8.50 21.30 19.12
N VAL A 118 -8.00 20.29 19.80
CA VAL A 118 -8.71 19.02 19.98
C VAL A 118 -9.82 19.19 21.01
N VAL A 119 -11.04 18.78 20.66
CA VAL A 119 -12.22 18.77 21.55
C VAL A 119 -12.79 17.36 21.68
N GLU A 120 -13.65 17.14 22.69
CA GLU A 120 -14.09 15.81 23.08
C GLU A 120 -15.56 15.52 22.70
N GLY A 121 -16.38 16.52 22.49
CA GLY A 121 -17.80 16.36 22.23
C GLY A 121 -18.34 17.22 21.10
N ALA A 122 -19.52 16.86 20.59
CA ALA A 122 -20.25 17.61 19.60
C ALA A 122 -20.76 18.97 20.16
N ASP A 123 -20.94 19.08 21.48
CA ASP A 123 -21.37 20.30 22.16
C ASP A 123 -20.25 21.35 22.27
N ASP A 124 -19.01 20.95 22.02
CA ASP A 124 -17.88 21.88 21.88
C ASP A 124 -17.89 22.63 20.54
N GLU A 125 -18.92 22.41 19.70
CA GLU A 125 -19.10 23.02 18.38
C GLU A 125 -17.86 22.87 17.47
N PRO A 126 -17.37 21.64 17.22
CA PRO A 126 -16.24 21.43 16.32
C PRO A 126 -16.60 21.78 14.87
N VAL A 127 -15.67 22.42 14.15
CA VAL A 127 -15.84 22.66 12.71
C VAL A 127 -15.53 21.42 11.87
N ALA A 128 -14.81 20.48 12.47
CA ALA A 128 -14.42 19.23 11.82
C ALA A 128 -14.43 18.05 12.81
N VAL A 129 -14.71 16.87 12.28
CA VAL A 129 -14.57 15.57 12.95
C VAL A 129 -13.50 14.78 12.23
N VAL A 130 -12.58 14.16 12.94
CA VAL A 130 -11.59 13.23 12.37
C VAL A 130 -11.62 11.90 13.08
N GLN A 131 -11.70 10.82 12.27
CA GLN A 131 -11.63 9.44 12.77
C GLN A 131 -10.29 8.80 12.38
N GLY A 132 -9.67 8.16 13.36
CA GLY A 132 -8.51 7.28 13.21
C GLY A 132 -8.65 6.11 14.17
N TYR A 133 -7.89 5.03 13.94
CA TYR A 133 -7.95 3.89 14.84
C TYR A 133 -7.56 4.30 16.26
N GLY A 134 -8.48 4.12 17.19
CA GLY A 134 -8.33 4.50 18.61
C GLY A 134 -7.93 3.35 19.52
N GLY A 135 -7.69 2.16 18.98
CA GLY A 135 -7.43 0.96 19.76
C GLY A 135 -8.71 0.19 20.12
N PRO A 136 -8.55 -0.98 20.76
CA PRO A 136 -9.69 -1.83 21.14
C PRO A 136 -10.58 -1.20 22.23
N GLU A 137 -10.05 -0.23 22.98
CA GLU A 137 -10.75 0.46 24.07
C GLU A 137 -11.51 1.71 23.61
N LEU A 138 -11.62 1.95 22.29
CA LEU A 138 -12.39 3.09 21.78
C LEU A 138 -13.85 2.99 22.21
N ALA A 139 -14.27 3.91 23.08
CA ALA A 139 -15.61 3.90 23.61
C ALA A 139 -16.65 4.20 22.53
N TRP A 140 -17.77 3.47 22.54
CA TRP A 140 -18.89 3.69 21.63
C TRP A 140 -19.42 5.13 21.68
N ALA A 141 -19.37 5.77 22.85
CA ALA A 141 -19.75 7.17 23.03
C ALA A 141 -18.96 8.10 22.11
N ARG A 142 -17.68 7.80 21.80
CA ARG A 142 -16.88 8.63 20.88
C ARG A 142 -17.41 8.60 19.45
N LEU A 143 -17.94 7.45 19.02
CA LEU A 143 -18.59 7.32 17.71
C LEU A 143 -19.93 8.04 17.67
N ALA A 144 -20.66 8.06 18.78
CA ALA A 144 -21.89 8.82 18.92
C ALA A 144 -21.61 10.35 18.81
N GLU A 145 -20.60 10.86 19.51
CA GLU A 145 -20.18 12.27 19.41
C GLU A 145 -19.78 12.65 17.97
N ALA A 146 -19.03 11.76 17.28
CA ALA A 146 -18.69 11.96 15.88
C ALA A 146 -19.95 12.09 14.99
N ALA A 147 -20.90 11.15 15.16
CA ALA A 147 -22.15 11.17 14.39
C ALA A 147 -22.99 12.41 14.66
N LEU A 148 -23.08 12.86 15.94
CA LEU A 148 -23.77 14.10 16.31
C LEU A 148 -23.12 15.32 15.68
N ALA A 149 -21.81 15.46 15.75
CA ALA A 149 -21.11 16.60 15.19
C ALA A 149 -21.21 16.64 13.65
N VAL A 150 -21.03 15.51 12.96
CA VAL A 150 -21.25 15.39 11.51
C VAL A 150 -22.71 15.71 11.15
N GLY A 151 -23.67 15.19 11.93
CA GLY A 151 -25.09 15.50 11.75
C GLY A 151 -25.45 16.98 11.93
N ARG A 152 -24.64 17.73 12.66
CA ARG A 152 -24.75 19.20 12.83
C ARG A 152 -24.01 20.00 11.75
N GLY A 153 -23.35 19.31 10.80
CA GLY A 153 -22.68 19.94 9.65
C GLY A 153 -21.17 20.12 9.81
N ALA A 154 -20.53 19.54 10.83
CA ALA A 154 -19.07 19.52 10.91
C ALA A 154 -18.48 18.76 9.73
N ALA A 155 -17.38 19.26 9.14
CA ALA A 155 -16.66 18.57 8.07
C ALA A 155 -16.10 17.24 8.57
N TRP A 156 -16.20 16.17 7.77
CA TRP A 156 -15.83 14.83 8.20
C TRP A 156 -14.56 14.32 7.51
N TYR A 157 -13.61 13.83 8.31
CA TYR A 157 -12.32 13.32 7.86
C TYR A 157 -12.04 11.95 8.46
N ALA A 158 -11.25 11.16 7.74
CA ALA A 158 -10.74 9.89 8.22
C ALA A 158 -9.25 9.75 7.90
N SER A 159 -8.47 9.25 8.86
CA SER A 159 -7.05 8.97 8.63
C SER A 159 -6.85 7.86 7.59
N ASN A 160 -7.71 6.86 7.61
CA ASN A 160 -7.81 5.76 6.64
C ASN A 160 -9.21 5.13 6.71
N THR A 161 -9.49 4.21 5.80
CA THR A 161 -10.74 3.43 5.75
C THR A 161 -10.49 1.93 5.73
N ASP A 162 -9.38 1.48 6.29
CA ASP A 162 -9.05 0.06 6.40
C ASP A 162 -10.11 -0.63 7.26
N LEU A 163 -10.88 -1.54 6.67
CA LEU A 163 -11.99 -2.22 7.34
C LEU A 163 -11.53 -3.15 8.45
N THR A 164 -10.34 -3.71 8.28
CA THR A 164 -9.77 -4.69 9.20
C THR A 164 -8.31 -4.37 9.50
N ILE A 165 -7.83 -4.87 10.63
CA ILE A 165 -6.42 -4.87 11.01
C ILE A 165 -5.98 -6.26 11.46
N PRO A 166 -4.78 -6.72 11.11
CA PRO A 166 -4.21 -7.93 11.68
C PRO A 166 -3.78 -7.69 13.13
N THR A 167 -4.05 -8.63 14.00
CA THR A 167 -3.60 -8.64 15.40
C THR A 167 -2.99 -9.99 15.76
N GLY A 168 -2.26 -10.08 16.85
CA GLY A 168 -1.73 -11.37 17.34
C GLY A 168 -2.82 -12.40 17.70
N ARG A 169 -4.10 -12.01 17.73
CA ARG A 169 -5.25 -12.87 18.02
C ARG A 169 -6.13 -13.16 16.80
N GLY A 170 -5.80 -12.62 15.64
CA GLY A 170 -6.59 -12.74 14.41
C GLY A 170 -6.96 -11.37 13.82
N ILE A 171 -7.89 -11.36 12.88
CA ILE A 171 -8.37 -10.15 12.22
C ILE A 171 -9.35 -9.40 13.13
N ALA A 172 -9.10 -8.12 13.35
CA ALA A 172 -9.95 -7.23 14.12
C ALA A 172 -10.52 -6.09 13.26
N PRO A 173 -11.62 -5.42 13.68
CA PRO A 173 -12.13 -4.23 13.00
C PRO A 173 -11.09 -3.11 12.96
N GLY A 174 -10.90 -2.51 11.78
CA GLY A 174 -10.07 -1.33 11.55
C GLY A 174 -10.84 -0.02 11.69
N ASN A 175 -10.19 1.10 11.38
CA ASN A 175 -10.83 2.42 11.41
C ASN A 175 -12.01 2.53 10.42
N GLY A 176 -11.93 1.87 9.27
CA GLY A 176 -13.02 1.85 8.29
C GLY A 176 -14.34 1.32 8.88
N ALA A 177 -14.30 0.32 9.77
CA ALA A 177 -15.48 -0.16 10.46
C ALA A 177 -16.10 0.93 11.38
N ALA A 178 -15.27 1.73 12.07
CA ALA A 178 -15.73 2.85 12.88
C ALA A 178 -16.30 4.00 12.00
N VAL A 179 -15.72 4.22 10.82
CA VAL A 179 -16.25 5.16 9.82
C VAL A 179 -17.63 4.71 9.35
N GLU A 180 -17.84 3.41 9.08
CA GLU A 180 -19.16 2.89 8.70
C GLU A 180 -20.23 3.12 9.78
N VAL A 181 -19.89 3.02 11.06
CA VAL A 181 -20.81 3.34 12.14
C VAL A 181 -21.34 4.77 12.05
N VAL A 182 -20.45 5.74 11.83
CA VAL A 182 -20.84 7.16 11.66
C VAL A 182 -21.64 7.34 10.37
N ARG A 183 -21.23 6.70 9.26
CA ARG A 183 -21.96 6.75 7.99
C ARG A 183 -23.40 6.22 8.12
N ILE A 184 -23.58 5.10 8.82
CA ILE A 184 -24.91 4.54 9.09
C ILE A 184 -25.76 5.50 9.92
N ALA A 185 -25.16 6.13 10.95
CA ALA A 185 -25.85 7.05 11.84
C ALA A 185 -26.26 8.37 11.16
N THR A 186 -25.56 8.77 10.09
CA THR A 186 -25.81 10.05 9.37
C THR A 186 -26.52 9.88 8.02
N ARG A 187 -26.79 8.65 7.57
CA ARG A 187 -27.41 8.35 6.26
C ARG A 187 -28.82 8.94 6.05
N TRP A 188 -29.49 9.37 7.11
CA TRP A 188 -30.81 10.02 7.06
C TRP A 188 -30.74 11.46 6.54
N MET A 189 -29.57 12.06 6.50
CA MET A 189 -29.37 13.40 5.97
C MET A 189 -29.70 13.43 4.47
N ARG A 190 -30.22 14.54 3.98
CA ARG A 190 -30.58 14.71 2.58
C ARG A 190 -29.42 14.45 1.63
N GLU A 191 -28.24 14.92 2.03
CA GLU A 191 -26.96 14.60 1.40
C GLU A 191 -26.15 13.83 2.42
N ALA A 192 -26.07 12.50 2.25
CA ALA A 192 -25.32 11.65 3.16
C ALA A 192 -23.83 12.06 3.14
N PRO A 193 -23.25 12.44 4.28
CA PRO A 193 -21.87 12.90 4.29
C PRO A 193 -20.90 11.72 4.06
N GLU A 194 -19.82 12.01 3.34
CA GLU A 194 -18.71 11.08 3.15
C GLU A 194 -17.42 11.68 3.73
N PRO A 195 -16.58 10.89 4.41
CA PRO A 195 -15.35 11.41 4.97
C PRO A 195 -14.31 11.69 3.87
N ARG A 196 -13.55 12.77 4.05
CA ARG A 196 -12.32 12.99 3.30
C ARG A 196 -11.22 12.14 3.89
N VAL A 197 -10.68 11.21 3.11
CA VAL A 197 -9.71 10.22 3.56
C VAL A 197 -8.30 10.66 3.19
N ALA A 198 -7.36 10.58 4.13
CA ALA A 198 -5.99 11.01 3.91
C ALA A 198 -4.99 9.87 3.70
N GLY A 199 -5.21 8.70 4.32
CA GLY A 199 -4.31 7.54 4.24
C GLY A 199 -4.25 6.88 2.86
N LYS A 200 -3.29 6.00 2.67
CA LYS A 200 -3.16 5.18 1.44
C LYS A 200 -4.49 4.52 1.09
N PRO A 201 -4.89 4.44 -0.18
CA PRO A 201 -4.18 4.87 -1.40
C PRO A 201 -4.38 6.36 -1.76
N ARG A 202 -4.96 7.17 -0.89
CA ARG A 202 -5.38 8.54 -1.21
C ARG A 202 -4.20 9.52 -1.32
N PRO A 203 -4.29 10.52 -2.22
CA PRO A 203 -3.21 11.47 -2.50
C PRO A 203 -2.64 12.24 -1.30
N PRO A 204 -3.41 12.61 -0.24
CA PRO A 204 -2.84 13.36 0.88
C PRO A 204 -1.69 12.64 1.59
N MET A 205 -1.76 11.30 1.72
CA MET A 205 -0.67 10.52 2.32
C MET A 205 0.62 10.62 1.51
N HIS A 206 0.52 10.45 0.20
CA HIS A 206 1.66 10.59 -0.70
C HIS A 206 2.26 12.01 -0.62
N ARG A 207 1.41 13.03 -0.68
CA ARG A 207 1.83 14.43 -0.57
C ARG A 207 2.56 14.70 0.75
N GLU A 208 2.01 14.26 1.89
CA GLU A 208 2.65 14.41 3.21
C GLU A 208 4.03 13.74 3.22
N THR A 209 4.12 12.54 2.65
CA THR A 209 5.38 11.78 2.59
C THR A 209 6.43 12.54 1.77
N ILE A 210 6.10 13.03 0.58
CA ILE A 210 7.03 13.80 -0.26
C ILE A 210 7.46 15.10 0.42
N LEU A 211 6.54 15.83 1.05
CA LEU A 211 6.86 17.08 1.75
C LEU A 211 7.82 16.86 2.93
N ARG A 212 7.67 15.76 3.67
CA ARG A 212 8.54 15.44 4.82
C ARG A 212 9.90 14.92 4.38
N THR A 213 9.93 14.05 3.38
CA THR A 213 11.17 13.40 2.94
C THR A 213 11.98 14.23 1.96
N GLY A 214 11.33 15.15 1.23
CA GLY A 214 11.96 15.86 0.12
C GLY A 214 12.44 14.91 -0.98
N ALA A 215 11.79 13.74 -1.14
CA ALA A 215 12.13 12.75 -2.16
C ALA A 215 11.94 13.33 -3.57
N ARG A 216 12.93 13.09 -4.44
CA ARG A 216 12.91 13.52 -5.84
C ARG A 216 12.67 12.36 -6.80
N ARG A 217 13.14 11.20 -6.45
CA ARG A 217 12.94 9.92 -7.16
C ARG A 217 12.52 8.86 -6.15
N PRO A 218 11.30 8.96 -5.59
CA PRO A 218 10.79 8.00 -4.62
C PRO A 218 10.48 6.67 -5.26
N LEU A 219 10.60 5.60 -4.47
CA LEU A 219 10.08 4.26 -4.77
C LEU A 219 9.14 3.84 -3.64
N VAL A 220 7.88 3.61 -3.93
CA VAL A 220 6.96 3.01 -2.96
C VAL A 220 7.27 1.52 -2.87
N VAL A 221 7.41 1.00 -1.65
CA VAL A 221 7.60 -0.43 -1.39
C VAL A 221 6.47 -0.91 -0.48
N GLY A 222 5.67 -1.83 -0.96
CA GLY A 222 4.49 -2.32 -0.25
C GLY A 222 4.17 -3.77 -0.58
N ASP A 223 3.24 -4.34 0.18
CA ASP A 223 2.75 -5.71 0.03
C ASP A 223 1.28 -5.78 -0.39
N ARG A 224 0.62 -4.61 -0.55
CA ARG A 224 -0.81 -4.53 -0.87
C ARG A 224 -1.05 -3.77 -2.17
N LEU A 225 -1.91 -4.38 -3.01
CA LEU A 225 -2.31 -3.79 -4.29
C LEU A 225 -3.25 -2.59 -4.10
N ASP A 226 -4.18 -2.69 -3.16
CA ASP A 226 -5.29 -1.75 -2.93
C ASP A 226 -4.91 -0.51 -2.08
N THR A 227 -3.72 -0.47 -1.52
CA THR A 227 -3.22 0.65 -0.73
C THR A 227 -1.90 1.19 -1.27
N ASP A 228 -0.85 0.36 -1.28
CA ASP A 228 0.50 0.79 -1.64
C ASP A 228 0.65 1.02 -3.14
N ILE A 229 0.25 0.01 -3.93
CA ILE A 229 0.43 0.04 -5.38
C ILE A 229 -0.56 1.03 -6.02
N GLU A 230 -1.83 1.01 -5.60
CA GLU A 230 -2.82 2.00 -6.03
C GLU A 230 -2.39 3.42 -5.65
N GLY A 231 -1.89 3.60 -4.41
CA GLY A 231 -1.38 4.90 -3.94
C GLY A 231 -0.18 5.39 -4.74
N ALA A 232 0.76 4.50 -5.08
CA ALA A 232 1.89 4.81 -5.95
C ALA A 232 1.43 5.21 -7.36
N HIS A 233 0.49 4.44 -7.92
CA HIS A 233 -0.11 4.73 -9.23
C HIS A 233 -0.80 6.11 -9.25
N ALA A 234 -1.63 6.39 -8.24
CA ALA A 234 -2.33 7.68 -8.09
C ALA A 234 -1.35 8.85 -7.89
N GLY A 235 -0.21 8.61 -7.25
CA GLY A 235 0.87 9.58 -7.06
C GLY A 235 1.84 9.72 -8.25
N GLY A 236 1.71 8.90 -9.29
CA GLY A 236 2.63 8.87 -10.43
C GLY A 236 4.05 8.44 -10.05
N VAL A 237 4.18 7.57 -9.04
CA VAL A 237 5.45 7.10 -8.48
C VAL A 237 5.64 5.63 -8.78
N ASP A 238 6.88 5.23 -9.06
CA ASP A 238 7.24 3.82 -9.25
C ASP A 238 7.08 3.02 -7.96
N SER A 239 6.71 1.74 -8.09
CA SER A 239 6.45 0.86 -6.95
C SER A 239 7.15 -0.48 -7.07
N LEU A 240 7.55 -1.03 -5.93
CA LEU A 240 8.00 -2.40 -5.75
C LEU A 240 6.98 -3.15 -4.87
N LEU A 241 6.34 -4.16 -5.44
CA LEU A 241 5.54 -5.11 -4.66
C LEU A 241 6.46 -6.19 -4.10
N VAL A 242 6.38 -6.44 -2.79
CA VAL A 242 7.02 -7.58 -2.13
C VAL A 242 5.96 -8.61 -1.73
N LEU A 243 6.29 -9.90 -1.87
CA LEU A 243 5.38 -11.02 -1.62
C LEU A 243 5.50 -11.56 -0.18
N THR A 244 5.84 -10.69 0.76
CA THR A 244 6.04 -11.06 2.18
C THR A 244 4.81 -10.82 3.06
N GLY A 245 3.75 -10.25 2.52
CA GLY A 245 2.58 -9.85 3.27
C GLY A 245 1.26 -10.34 2.69
N VAL A 246 0.37 -9.41 2.35
CA VAL A 246 -1.03 -9.71 2.00
C VAL A 246 -1.20 -10.20 0.56
N CYS A 247 -0.51 -9.59 -0.40
CA CYS A 247 -0.66 -9.94 -1.81
C CYS A 247 0.08 -11.22 -2.15
N ASP A 248 -0.64 -12.18 -2.71
CA ASP A 248 -0.08 -13.38 -3.32
C ASP A 248 0.11 -13.24 -4.85
N ALA A 249 0.80 -14.21 -5.45
CA ALA A 249 1.08 -14.21 -6.87
C ALA A 249 -0.20 -14.32 -7.73
N ALA A 250 -1.23 -15.04 -7.26
CA ALA A 250 -2.48 -15.21 -7.98
C ALA A 250 -3.29 -13.90 -8.03
N GLN A 251 -3.30 -13.15 -6.91
CA GLN A 251 -3.90 -11.81 -6.86
C GLN A 251 -3.18 -10.84 -7.79
N LEU A 252 -1.84 -10.88 -7.81
CA LEU A 252 -1.04 -10.03 -8.68
C LEU A 252 -1.34 -10.28 -10.17
N LEU A 253 -1.47 -11.52 -10.60
CA LEU A 253 -1.82 -11.86 -11.99
C LEU A 253 -3.18 -11.30 -12.42
N ARG A 254 -4.13 -11.17 -11.49
CA ARG A 254 -5.47 -10.60 -11.72
C ARG A 254 -5.55 -9.09 -11.54
N ALA A 255 -4.41 -8.42 -11.26
CA ALA A 255 -4.37 -7.00 -10.95
C ALA A 255 -4.92 -6.12 -12.08
N ARG A 256 -5.81 -5.19 -11.74
CA ARG A 256 -6.27 -4.10 -12.61
C ARG A 256 -5.13 -3.12 -12.87
N PRO A 257 -5.20 -2.26 -13.89
CA PRO A 257 -4.13 -1.33 -14.24
C PRO A 257 -3.57 -0.51 -13.06
N GLU A 258 -4.45 0.04 -12.23
CA GLU A 258 -4.10 0.85 -11.05
C GLU A 258 -3.41 0.05 -9.94
N HIS A 259 -3.55 -1.28 -9.95
CA HIS A 259 -2.95 -2.22 -9.00
C HIS A 259 -1.69 -2.93 -9.55
N ARG A 260 -1.22 -2.55 -10.74
CA ARG A 260 -0.03 -3.17 -11.36
C ARG A 260 1.24 -2.47 -10.89
N PRO A 261 2.13 -3.13 -10.13
CA PRO A 261 3.37 -2.52 -9.66
C PRO A 261 4.35 -2.28 -10.80
N THR A 262 5.31 -1.38 -10.58
CA THR A 262 6.45 -1.16 -11.50
C THR A 262 7.42 -2.32 -11.45
N PHE A 263 7.69 -2.84 -10.23
CA PHE A 263 8.59 -3.96 -9.97
C PHE A 263 7.93 -4.97 -9.02
N VAL A 264 8.41 -6.22 -9.05
CA VAL A 264 8.01 -7.27 -8.10
C VAL A 264 9.24 -8.02 -7.61
N ALA A 265 9.25 -8.35 -6.31
CA ALA A 265 10.30 -9.15 -5.68
C ALA A 265 9.69 -10.09 -4.62
N ALA A 266 10.43 -11.13 -4.24
CA ALA A 266 10.02 -12.02 -3.17
C ALA A 266 9.97 -11.29 -1.81
N ASP A 267 10.98 -10.43 -1.55
CA ASP A 267 11.14 -9.69 -0.30
C ASP A 267 11.97 -8.41 -0.52
N LEU A 268 12.32 -7.70 0.57
CA LEU A 268 13.05 -6.44 0.55
C LEU A 268 14.45 -6.52 -0.07
N ARG A 269 15.03 -7.71 -0.25
CA ARG A 269 16.30 -7.85 -0.99
C ARG A 269 16.15 -7.38 -2.44
N GLY A 270 14.93 -7.35 -2.96
CA GLY A 270 14.64 -6.77 -4.26
C GLY A 270 15.09 -5.33 -4.46
N VAL A 271 15.25 -4.52 -3.39
CA VAL A 271 15.79 -3.16 -3.53
C VAL A 271 17.30 -3.14 -3.86
N LEU A 272 18.01 -4.25 -3.62
CA LEU A 272 19.46 -4.35 -3.73
C LEU A 272 19.95 -4.95 -5.05
N VAL A 273 19.04 -5.29 -5.95
CA VAL A 273 19.37 -5.98 -7.20
C VAL A 273 18.78 -5.27 -8.42
N PRO A 274 19.37 -5.44 -9.61
CA PRO A 274 18.72 -5.08 -10.86
C PRO A 274 17.45 -5.90 -11.10
N HIS A 275 16.51 -5.33 -11.85
CA HIS A 275 15.26 -6.00 -12.19
C HIS A 275 15.17 -6.25 -13.69
N PRO A 276 15.16 -7.51 -14.16
CA PRO A 276 14.88 -7.79 -15.55
C PRO A 276 13.41 -7.49 -15.86
N GLY A 277 13.16 -6.84 -17.00
CA GLY A 277 11.81 -6.61 -17.49
C GLY A 277 11.37 -7.73 -18.45
N PRO A 278 10.07 -8.06 -18.46
CA PRO A 278 9.53 -8.99 -19.45
C PRO A 278 9.65 -8.43 -20.86
N ARG A 279 10.07 -9.28 -21.81
CA ARG A 279 10.27 -8.93 -23.23
C ARG A 279 9.23 -9.64 -24.07
N PRO A 280 8.52 -8.94 -24.97
CA PRO A 280 7.62 -9.58 -25.93
C PRO A 280 8.37 -10.60 -26.78
N GLN A 281 7.74 -11.74 -27.00
CA GLN A 281 8.20 -12.78 -27.93
C GLN A 281 7.26 -12.80 -29.15
N PRO A 282 7.78 -12.95 -30.35
CA PRO A 282 6.92 -13.08 -31.52
C PRO A 282 6.00 -14.28 -31.38
N ALA A 283 4.84 -14.21 -32.00
CA ALA A 283 3.95 -15.37 -32.16
C ALA A 283 4.72 -16.45 -32.93
N ALA A 284 4.55 -17.73 -32.55
CA ALA A 284 5.15 -18.84 -33.28
C ALA A 284 4.67 -18.85 -34.73
N GLU A 285 5.57 -19.05 -35.70
CA GLU A 285 5.15 -19.20 -37.10
C GLU A 285 4.25 -20.45 -37.27
N PRO A 286 3.27 -20.38 -38.19
CA PRO A 286 2.44 -21.52 -38.49
C PRO A 286 3.30 -22.66 -39.04
N GLY A 287 3.51 -23.72 -38.26
CA GLY A 287 4.31 -24.88 -38.65
C GLY A 287 5.26 -25.42 -37.58
N ASP A 288 5.43 -24.73 -36.47
CA ASP A 288 6.21 -25.23 -35.34
C ASP A 288 5.33 -26.20 -34.50
N GLU A 289 5.67 -27.51 -34.54
CA GLU A 289 4.96 -28.57 -33.83
C GLU A 289 5.11 -28.40 -32.31
N ARG A 290 4.28 -27.57 -31.71
CA ARG A 290 4.14 -27.45 -30.26
C ARG A 290 2.70 -27.80 -29.90
N GLY A 291 2.58 -28.76 -29.01
CA GLY A 291 1.41 -29.48 -28.54
C GLY A 291 0.01 -28.84 -28.64
N PRO A 292 -1.06 -29.64 -28.54
CA PRO A 292 -2.43 -29.20 -28.74
C PRO A 292 -2.84 -28.19 -27.66
N GLY A 293 -3.07 -26.92 -28.06
CA GLY A 293 -3.55 -25.85 -27.17
C GLY A 293 -3.06 -24.43 -27.50
N ALA A 294 -2.12 -24.25 -28.43
CA ALA A 294 -1.64 -22.94 -28.80
C ALA A 294 -2.62 -22.26 -29.78
N THR A 295 -3.33 -21.22 -29.32
CA THR A 295 -4.06 -20.32 -30.23
C THR A 295 -3.07 -19.43 -30.98
N ALA A 296 -3.26 -19.26 -32.29
CA ALA A 296 -2.33 -18.61 -33.21
C ALA A 296 -2.16 -17.08 -33.04
N ASP A 297 -2.80 -16.42 -32.06
CA ASP A 297 -2.91 -14.97 -31.96
C ASP A 297 -2.25 -14.31 -30.75
N GLY A 298 -1.59 -15.03 -29.86
CA GLY A 298 -1.00 -14.47 -28.63
C GLY A 298 0.52 -14.56 -28.62
N GLY A 299 1.23 -13.45 -28.83
CA GLY A 299 2.65 -13.34 -28.51
C GLY A 299 2.94 -13.69 -27.05
N GLY A 300 4.11 -14.33 -26.77
CA GLY A 300 4.53 -14.63 -25.40
C GLY A 300 5.34 -13.49 -24.79
N PHE A 301 5.72 -13.65 -23.53
CA PHE A 301 6.68 -12.79 -22.84
C PHE A 301 7.77 -13.63 -22.19
N SER A 302 9.02 -13.20 -22.34
CA SER A 302 10.15 -13.85 -21.67
C SER A 302 10.74 -12.96 -20.59
N CYS A 303 11.17 -13.57 -19.48
CA CYS A 303 11.94 -12.91 -18.43
C CYS A 303 12.86 -13.94 -17.76
N GLY A 304 14.15 -13.62 -17.61
CA GLY A 304 15.13 -14.60 -17.17
C GLY A 304 15.15 -15.81 -18.11
N GLY A 305 15.13 -17.01 -17.59
CA GLY A 305 15.03 -18.25 -18.39
C GLY A 305 13.58 -18.72 -18.64
N TRP A 306 12.58 -17.91 -18.34
CA TRP A 306 11.16 -18.25 -18.43
C TRP A 306 10.48 -17.62 -19.63
N THR A 307 9.46 -18.31 -20.17
CA THR A 307 8.55 -17.78 -21.20
C THR A 307 7.12 -18.08 -20.78
N ALA A 308 6.28 -17.05 -20.77
CA ALA A 308 4.86 -17.13 -20.43
C ALA A 308 3.99 -16.72 -21.61
N ARG A 309 2.81 -17.36 -21.73
CA ARG A 309 1.77 -17.06 -22.75
C ARG A 309 0.40 -17.16 -22.14
N ALA A 310 -0.51 -16.30 -22.60
CA ALA A 310 -1.92 -16.44 -22.29
C ALA A 310 -2.53 -17.43 -23.29
N GLY A 311 -3.01 -18.58 -22.80
CA GLY A 311 -3.86 -19.50 -23.53
C GLY A 311 -5.33 -19.13 -23.45
N HIS A 312 -6.21 -19.96 -23.98
CA HIS A 312 -7.66 -19.67 -24.04
C HIS A 312 -8.29 -19.53 -22.64
N ARG A 313 -7.83 -20.28 -21.64
CA ARG A 313 -8.36 -20.28 -20.27
C ARG A 313 -7.27 -20.40 -19.19
N GLU A 314 -6.04 -20.63 -19.56
CA GLU A 314 -4.94 -20.78 -18.61
C GLU A 314 -3.70 -20.00 -19.04
N LEU A 315 -2.88 -19.66 -18.08
CA LEU A 315 -1.55 -19.10 -18.29
C LEU A 315 -0.55 -20.25 -18.40
N LEU A 316 0.19 -20.28 -19.51
CA LEU A 316 1.22 -21.27 -19.79
C LEU A 316 2.58 -20.72 -19.43
N LEU A 317 3.43 -21.54 -18.80
CA LEU A 317 4.79 -21.15 -18.40
C LEU A 317 5.77 -22.28 -18.78
N ASP A 318 6.81 -21.91 -19.51
CA ASP A 318 7.91 -22.81 -19.91
C ASP A 318 9.26 -22.22 -19.54
N GLY A 319 10.26 -23.10 -19.40
CA GLY A 319 11.61 -22.70 -19.05
C GLY A 319 12.00 -23.05 -17.62
N ALA A 320 13.05 -22.40 -17.12
CA ALA A 320 13.59 -22.52 -15.76
C ALA A 320 14.40 -21.27 -15.41
N GLY A 321 14.59 -21.00 -14.12
CA GLY A 321 15.34 -19.84 -13.63
C GLY A 321 14.80 -19.35 -12.29
N ASP A 322 15.03 -18.08 -11.99
CA ASP A 322 14.49 -17.46 -10.79
C ASP A 322 12.94 -17.44 -10.85
N PRO A 323 12.23 -17.94 -9.82
CA PRO A 323 10.77 -17.95 -9.79
C PRO A 323 10.13 -16.57 -9.97
N ILE A 324 10.77 -15.50 -9.49
CA ILE A 324 10.25 -14.13 -9.64
C ILE A 324 10.33 -13.66 -11.09
N ASP A 325 11.32 -14.13 -11.87
CA ASP A 325 11.38 -13.86 -13.31
C ASP A 325 10.26 -14.59 -14.06
N GLY A 326 9.94 -15.81 -13.64
CA GLY A 326 8.76 -16.53 -14.14
C GLY A 326 7.46 -15.78 -13.85
N LEU A 327 7.32 -15.27 -12.62
CA LEU A 327 6.16 -14.46 -12.23
C LEU A 327 6.10 -13.14 -13.05
N ARG A 328 7.22 -12.47 -13.32
CA ARG A 328 7.28 -11.29 -14.19
C ARG A 328 6.80 -11.59 -15.61
N ALA A 329 7.21 -12.72 -16.18
CA ALA A 329 6.74 -13.17 -17.49
C ALA A 329 5.23 -13.46 -17.49
N LEU A 330 4.72 -14.15 -16.45
CA LEU A 330 3.30 -14.43 -16.27
C LEU A 330 2.47 -13.14 -16.13
N CYS A 331 2.92 -12.17 -15.32
CA CYS A 331 2.26 -10.87 -15.20
C CYS A 331 2.12 -10.18 -16.55
N ALA A 332 3.19 -10.17 -17.35
CA ALA A 332 3.15 -9.52 -18.66
C ALA A 332 2.17 -10.22 -19.62
N ALA A 333 2.14 -11.55 -19.63
CA ALA A 333 1.21 -12.32 -20.44
C ALA A 333 -0.25 -12.11 -19.99
N ALA A 334 -0.50 -12.19 -18.67
CA ALA A 334 -1.81 -12.00 -18.08
C ALA A 334 -2.37 -10.60 -18.34
N TRP A 335 -1.58 -9.57 -18.08
CA TRP A 335 -2.02 -8.17 -18.22
C TRP A 335 -2.16 -7.73 -19.69
N SER A 336 -1.37 -8.31 -20.60
CA SER A 336 -1.53 -8.09 -22.03
C SER A 336 -2.82 -8.68 -22.55
N ALA A 337 -3.20 -9.88 -22.08
CA ALA A 337 -4.43 -10.55 -22.49
C ALA A 337 -5.69 -9.89 -21.88
N ALA A 338 -5.58 -9.36 -20.67
CA ALA A 338 -6.69 -8.75 -19.93
C ALA A 338 -7.01 -7.31 -20.38
N GLY A 339 -6.08 -6.61 -21.06
CA GLY A 339 -6.23 -5.18 -21.37
C GLY A 339 -6.43 -4.35 -20.11
N ASP A 340 -7.54 -3.59 -20.02
CA ASP A 340 -7.90 -2.75 -18.87
C ASP A 340 -8.65 -3.52 -17.77
N GLY A 341 -9.04 -4.79 -18.02
CA GLY A 341 -9.65 -5.67 -17.02
C GLY A 341 -8.64 -6.45 -16.19
N GLY A 342 -9.16 -7.30 -15.28
CA GLY A 342 -8.36 -8.32 -14.61
C GLY A 342 -8.26 -9.60 -15.45
N CYS A 343 -7.19 -10.38 -15.29
CA CYS A 343 -7.04 -11.67 -15.95
C CYS A 343 -7.90 -12.74 -15.24
N GLU A 344 -8.77 -13.40 -15.98
CA GLU A 344 -9.61 -14.51 -15.46
C GLU A 344 -9.02 -15.91 -15.77
N ALA A 345 -7.89 -15.97 -16.49
CA ALA A 345 -7.25 -17.23 -16.84
C ALA A 345 -6.70 -17.94 -15.59
N GLU A 346 -6.86 -19.28 -15.57
CA GLU A 346 -6.31 -20.11 -14.50
C GLU A 346 -4.79 -20.10 -14.54
N ALA A 347 -4.15 -19.93 -13.39
CA ALA A 347 -2.70 -19.81 -13.24
C ALA A 347 -2.08 -20.88 -12.33
N ASP A 348 -2.90 -21.72 -11.70
CA ASP A 348 -2.48 -22.63 -10.61
C ASP A 348 -1.30 -23.52 -11.00
N ARG A 349 -1.32 -24.11 -12.21
CA ARG A 349 -0.21 -24.94 -12.71
C ARG A 349 1.08 -24.16 -12.92
N ALA A 350 0.96 -22.93 -13.45
CA ALA A 350 2.12 -22.07 -13.68
C ALA A 350 2.71 -21.57 -12.35
N LEU A 351 1.87 -21.20 -11.39
CA LEU A 351 2.29 -20.77 -10.06
C LEU A 351 2.89 -21.91 -9.24
N ALA A 352 2.29 -23.12 -9.30
CA ALA A 352 2.86 -24.32 -8.66
C ALA A 352 4.26 -24.65 -9.19
N ARG A 353 4.51 -24.44 -10.50
CA ARG A 353 5.82 -24.63 -11.11
C ARG A 353 6.86 -23.63 -10.59
N LEU A 354 6.44 -22.44 -10.16
CA LEU A 354 7.29 -21.44 -9.53
C LEU A 354 7.42 -21.61 -8.01
N GLY A 355 6.64 -22.53 -7.40
CA GLY A 355 6.55 -22.65 -5.94
C GLY A 355 5.84 -21.45 -5.29
N LEU A 356 4.91 -20.79 -6.02
CA LEU A 356 4.17 -19.60 -5.62
C LEU A 356 2.64 -19.83 -5.57
N ALA A 357 2.22 -21.12 -5.60
CA ALA A 357 0.80 -21.52 -5.51
C ALA A 357 0.28 -21.49 -4.08
#